data_4d46221da9522c8800bc2c45a51fee5e
#
_entry.id   4d46221da9522c8800bc2c45a51fee5e
#
_cell.length_a   1.000
_cell.length_b   1.000
_cell.length_c   1.000
_cell.angle_alpha   90.00
_cell.angle_beta   90.00
_cell.angle_gamma   90.00
#
_symmetry.space_group_name_H-M   'P 1'
#
loop_
_entity.id
_entity.type
_entity.pdbx_description
1 polymer ?
#
loop_
_entity_poly.entity_id
_entity_poly.type
_entity_poly.pdbx_seq_one_letter_code
_entity_poly.pdbx_strand_id
1 'polypeptide(L)'
;IASILEPTYGIMLYQEQVMQIAQVYAGFTLGKADLLRRAMSKKNAQEMQAMEADFLIGAEKNGHEKSRTKDIFAMMAKFAGYGFNRSHAYAYSALAFQMAFFKTHYPDVFFEVMLNYSNVGYIHDALQFEFQIAPLYINTIPYHDKFEKDKIYMGLKTIKGLSKDFAIWIIENRPFITFEDFILRLPHQYRKKEQLLPLIQLGLFDEIESNRKKIVENLENLFVFAEAFGTFFAEEAYSWKHV
;
A
#
# COMPACT_ATOMS: atom_id res chain seq x y z
N ILE A 1 -17.33 -35.13 -15.91
CA ILE A 1 -16.96 -33.69 -16.14
C ILE A 1 -18.06 -32.78 -15.60
N ALA A 2 -19.33 -33.08 -15.79
CA ALA A 2 -20.43 -32.22 -15.35
C ALA A 2 -20.34 -31.85 -13.88
N SER A 3 -20.13 -32.78 -12.97
CA SER A 3 -19.98 -32.54 -11.52
C SER A 3 -18.75 -31.69 -11.16
N ILE A 4 -17.68 -31.74 -11.96
CA ILE A 4 -16.47 -30.91 -11.76
C ILE A 4 -16.73 -29.45 -12.13
N LEU A 5 -17.54 -29.24 -13.17
CA LEU A 5 -17.82 -27.91 -13.71
C LEU A 5 -19.12 -27.28 -13.19
N GLU A 6 -19.96 -28.04 -12.47
CA GLU A 6 -21.21 -27.54 -11.90
C GLU A 6 -21.04 -26.26 -11.07
N PRO A 7 -20.03 -26.18 -10.16
CA PRO A 7 -19.83 -24.96 -9.36
C PRO A 7 -19.45 -23.73 -10.17
N THR A 8 -19.06 -23.91 -11.44
CA THR A 8 -18.66 -22.86 -12.37
C THR A 8 -19.56 -22.81 -13.61
N TYR A 9 -20.79 -23.34 -13.50
CA TYR A 9 -21.81 -23.29 -14.54
C TYR A 9 -21.36 -23.88 -15.88
N GLY A 10 -20.59 -24.99 -15.86
CA GLY A 10 -20.10 -25.69 -17.05
C GLY A 10 -18.82 -25.08 -17.65
N ILE A 11 -18.25 -24.05 -17.06
CA ILE A 11 -17.06 -23.38 -17.57
C ILE A 11 -15.82 -23.82 -16.78
N MET A 12 -14.73 -24.15 -17.47
CA MET A 12 -13.45 -24.34 -16.81
C MET A 12 -12.89 -22.99 -16.36
N LEU A 13 -12.78 -22.79 -15.07
CA LEU A 13 -12.28 -21.54 -14.47
C LEU A 13 -11.01 -21.78 -13.67
N TYR A 14 -10.90 -22.91 -13.01
CA TYR A 14 -9.80 -23.20 -12.09
C TYR A 14 -8.83 -24.25 -12.65
N GLN A 15 -7.54 -24.08 -12.36
CA GLN A 15 -6.50 -25.05 -12.70
C GLN A 15 -6.80 -26.43 -12.11
N GLU A 16 -7.40 -26.48 -10.93
CA GLU A 16 -7.79 -27.70 -10.25
C GLU A 16 -8.88 -28.46 -11.02
N GLN A 17 -9.79 -27.77 -11.70
CA GLN A 17 -10.79 -28.41 -12.56
C GLN A 17 -10.13 -29.13 -13.77
N VAL A 18 -9.12 -28.49 -14.37
CA VAL A 18 -8.35 -29.13 -15.45
C VAL A 18 -7.66 -30.40 -14.95
N MET A 19 -7.05 -30.36 -13.77
CA MET A 19 -6.43 -31.56 -13.16
C MET A 19 -7.44 -32.63 -12.85
N GLN A 20 -8.60 -32.29 -12.28
CA GLN A 20 -9.70 -33.24 -11.99
C GLN A 20 -10.28 -33.88 -13.25
N ILE A 21 -10.44 -33.09 -14.32
CA ILE A 21 -10.88 -33.62 -15.63
C ILE A 21 -9.85 -34.63 -16.15
N ALA A 22 -8.57 -34.32 -16.10
CA ALA A 22 -7.50 -35.23 -16.52
C ALA A 22 -7.52 -36.55 -15.71
N GLN A 23 -7.78 -36.50 -14.42
CA GLN A 23 -7.89 -37.67 -13.57
C GLN A 23 -9.13 -38.51 -13.86
N VAL A 24 -10.30 -37.88 -13.89
CA VAL A 24 -11.58 -38.59 -14.02
C VAL A 24 -11.81 -39.09 -15.46
N TYR A 25 -11.46 -38.28 -16.45
CA TYR A 25 -11.73 -38.56 -17.84
C TYR A 25 -10.67 -39.48 -18.50
N ALA A 26 -9.38 -39.17 -18.23
CA ALA A 26 -8.26 -39.90 -18.84
C ALA A 26 -7.49 -40.81 -17.86
N GLY A 27 -7.93 -40.93 -16.61
CA GLY A 27 -7.30 -41.78 -15.61
C GLY A 27 -5.90 -41.36 -15.18
N PHE A 28 -5.59 -40.06 -15.28
CA PHE A 28 -4.29 -39.57 -14.84
C PHE A 28 -4.14 -39.69 -13.32
N THR A 29 -2.94 -40.00 -12.87
CA THR A 29 -2.58 -39.80 -11.46
C THR A 29 -2.54 -38.34 -11.14
N LEU A 30 -2.63 -37.96 -9.86
CA LEU A 30 -2.52 -36.56 -9.40
C LEU A 30 -1.22 -35.92 -9.89
N GLY A 31 -0.08 -36.61 -9.77
CA GLY A 31 1.20 -36.15 -10.26
C GLY A 31 1.23 -35.87 -11.77
N LYS A 32 0.63 -36.78 -12.56
CA LYS A 32 0.54 -36.60 -14.01
C LYS A 32 -0.38 -35.45 -14.39
N ALA A 33 -1.48 -35.28 -13.69
CA ALA A 33 -2.38 -34.15 -13.86
C ALA A 33 -1.71 -32.81 -13.53
N ASP A 34 -0.84 -32.75 -12.50
CA ASP A 34 -0.06 -31.56 -12.19
C ASP A 34 1.02 -31.27 -13.26
N LEU A 35 1.65 -32.28 -13.81
CA LEU A 35 2.57 -32.11 -14.95
C LEU A 35 1.81 -31.53 -16.17
N LEU A 36 0.62 -32.03 -16.48
CA LEU A 36 -0.23 -31.45 -17.52
C LEU A 36 -0.52 -29.96 -17.26
N ARG A 37 -0.97 -29.64 -16.06
CA ARG A 37 -1.22 -28.24 -15.65
C ARG A 37 0.03 -27.34 -15.84
N ARG A 38 1.21 -27.82 -15.46
CA ARG A 38 2.48 -27.08 -15.63
C ARG A 38 2.85 -26.91 -17.10
N ALA A 39 2.73 -27.97 -17.91
CA ALA A 39 2.99 -27.90 -19.35
C ALA A 39 2.09 -26.87 -20.04
N MET A 40 0.82 -26.86 -19.69
CA MET A 40 -0.15 -25.89 -20.17
C MET A 40 0.21 -24.46 -19.78
N SER A 41 0.58 -24.22 -18.52
CA SER A 41 0.94 -22.88 -18.02
C SER A 41 2.21 -22.32 -18.67
N LYS A 42 3.18 -23.21 -18.97
CA LYS A 42 4.46 -22.82 -19.59
C LYS A 42 4.39 -22.70 -21.12
N LYS A 43 3.27 -23.09 -21.74
CA LYS A 43 3.08 -23.13 -23.20
C LYS A 43 4.16 -23.93 -23.93
N ASN A 44 4.67 -25.00 -23.30
CA ASN A 44 5.67 -25.87 -23.90
C ASN A 44 5.00 -26.81 -24.90
N ALA A 45 5.17 -26.55 -26.19
CA ALA A 45 4.48 -27.30 -27.25
C ALA A 45 4.84 -28.81 -27.27
N GLN A 46 6.09 -29.16 -26.97
CA GLN A 46 6.51 -30.58 -26.96
C GLN A 46 5.91 -31.35 -25.80
N GLU A 47 5.95 -30.77 -24.59
CA GLU A 47 5.33 -31.36 -23.41
C GLU A 47 3.81 -31.46 -23.58
N MET A 48 3.18 -30.47 -24.17
CA MET A 48 1.75 -30.46 -24.46
C MET A 48 1.35 -31.58 -25.42
N GLN A 49 2.13 -31.81 -26.49
CA GLN A 49 1.86 -32.85 -27.47
C GLN A 49 1.98 -34.25 -26.84
N ALA A 50 2.98 -34.47 -26.00
CA ALA A 50 3.14 -35.72 -25.25
C ALA A 50 1.96 -35.93 -24.27
N MET A 51 1.53 -34.91 -23.56
CA MET A 51 0.39 -34.96 -22.63
C MET A 51 -0.94 -35.20 -23.37
N GLU A 52 -1.11 -34.64 -24.57
CA GLU A 52 -2.28 -34.91 -25.43
C GLU A 52 -2.36 -36.37 -25.80
N ALA A 53 -1.26 -36.95 -26.28
CA ALA A 53 -1.22 -38.38 -26.65
C ALA A 53 -1.60 -39.26 -25.46
N ASP A 54 -1.04 -39.00 -24.29
CA ASP A 54 -1.34 -39.74 -23.07
C ASP A 54 -2.80 -39.58 -22.63
N PHE A 55 -3.35 -38.37 -22.76
CA PHE A 55 -4.75 -38.09 -22.44
C PHE A 55 -5.71 -38.82 -23.35
N LEU A 56 -5.43 -38.87 -24.66
CA LEU A 56 -6.22 -39.61 -25.63
C LEU A 56 -6.20 -41.11 -25.33
N ILE A 57 -5.04 -41.69 -25.05
CA ILE A 57 -4.89 -43.12 -24.70
C ILE A 57 -5.64 -43.45 -23.41
N GLY A 58 -5.52 -42.59 -22.40
CA GLY A 58 -6.19 -42.80 -21.12
C GLY A 58 -7.71 -42.72 -21.23
N ALA A 59 -8.21 -41.75 -21.97
CA ALA A 59 -9.63 -41.56 -22.21
C ALA A 59 -10.25 -42.71 -23.02
N GLU A 60 -9.53 -43.22 -24.03
CA GLU A 60 -9.96 -44.38 -24.83
C GLU A 60 -10.07 -45.63 -23.95
N LYS A 61 -9.13 -45.87 -23.05
CA LYS A 61 -9.18 -46.95 -22.05
C LYS A 61 -10.39 -46.85 -21.13
N ASN A 62 -10.84 -45.62 -20.84
CA ASN A 62 -12.04 -45.38 -20.06
C ASN A 62 -13.33 -45.36 -20.88
N GLY A 63 -13.29 -45.77 -22.17
CA GLY A 63 -14.46 -45.92 -23.05
C GLY A 63 -14.95 -44.61 -23.68
N HIS A 64 -14.12 -43.55 -23.70
CA HIS A 64 -14.50 -42.29 -24.32
C HIS A 64 -14.13 -42.23 -25.81
N GLU A 65 -14.99 -41.60 -26.59
CA GLU A 65 -14.79 -41.42 -28.03
C GLU A 65 -13.63 -40.46 -28.32
N LYS A 66 -12.77 -40.85 -29.29
CA LYS A 66 -11.56 -40.13 -29.66
C LYS A 66 -11.82 -38.68 -30.14
N SER A 67 -12.86 -38.49 -30.95
CA SER A 67 -13.25 -37.17 -31.48
C SER A 67 -13.57 -36.23 -30.33
N ARG A 68 -14.47 -36.64 -29.45
CA ARG A 68 -14.90 -35.88 -28.29
C ARG A 68 -13.75 -35.60 -27.29
N THR A 69 -12.84 -36.58 -27.15
CA THR A 69 -11.66 -36.43 -26.28
C THR A 69 -10.71 -35.35 -26.77
N LYS A 70 -10.51 -35.27 -28.11
CA LYS A 70 -9.71 -34.17 -28.70
C LYS A 70 -10.31 -32.80 -28.44
N ASP A 71 -11.63 -32.65 -28.58
CA ASP A 71 -12.32 -31.40 -28.33
C ASP A 71 -12.17 -30.96 -26.85
N ILE A 72 -12.29 -31.93 -25.94
CA ILE A 72 -12.09 -31.66 -24.50
C ILE A 72 -10.65 -31.24 -24.21
N PHE A 73 -9.66 -31.95 -24.78
CA PHE A 73 -8.27 -31.58 -24.58
C PHE A 73 -7.94 -30.20 -25.17
N ALA A 74 -8.46 -29.91 -26.37
CA ALA A 74 -8.30 -28.60 -27.00
C ALA A 74 -8.92 -27.47 -26.14
N MET A 75 -10.09 -27.69 -25.55
CA MET A 75 -10.69 -26.76 -24.58
C MET A 75 -9.82 -26.59 -23.35
N MET A 76 -9.30 -27.69 -22.77
CA MET A 76 -8.39 -27.64 -21.62
C MET A 76 -7.13 -26.84 -21.95
N ALA A 77 -6.50 -27.10 -23.12
CA ALA A 77 -5.31 -26.40 -23.56
C ALA A 77 -5.53 -24.90 -23.79
N LYS A 78 -6.65 -24.53 -24.39
CA LYS A 78 -7.04 -23.12 -24.59
C LYS A 78 -7.21 -22.41 -23.27
N PHE A 79 -7.80 -23.08 -22.29
CA PHE A 79 -8.13 -22.49 -21.01
C PHE A 79 -6.95 -22.45 -20.01
N ALA A 80 -6.06 -23.43 -20.07
CA ALA A 80 -5.00 -23.61 -19.07
C ALA A 80 -3.98 -22.46 -18.99
N GLY A 81 -3.86 -21.67 -20.07
CA GLY A 81 -3.07 -20.43 -20.05
C GLY A 81 -3.69 -19.31 -19.20
N TYR A 82 -4.98 -19.44 -18.84
CA TYR A 82 -5.77 -18.45 -18.07
C TYR A 82 -6.35 -19.04 -16.79
N GLY A 83 -6.17 -20.34 -16.53
CA GLY A 83 -6.72 -21.01 -15.35
C GLY A 83 -6.20 -20.39 -14.06
N PHE A 84 -7.12 -20.00 -13.18
CA PHE A 84 -6.81 -19.40 -11.89
C PHE A 84 -6.68 -20.46 -10.79
N ASN A 85 -5.79 -20.25 -9.81
CA ASN A 85 -5.67 -21.15 -8.67
C ASN A 85 -6.85 -20.95 -7.70
N ARG A 86 -7.65 -21.99 -7.46
CA ARG A 86 -8.85 -21.92 -6.61
C ARG A 86 -8.50 -21.62 -5.15
N SER A 87 -7.43 -22.22 -4.64
CA SER A 87 -6.99 -22.00 -3.25
C SER A 87 -6.59 -20.54 -3.03
N HIS A 88 -5.91 -19.94 -4.01
CA HIS A 88 -5.55 -18.52 -3.99
C HIS A 88 -6.81 -17.64 -4.01
N ALA A 89 -7.76 -17.90 -4.90
CA ALA A 89 -9.03 -17.17 -4.95
C ALA A 89 -9.77 -17.23 -3.62
N TYR A 90 -9.86 -18.42 -3.02
CA TYR A 90 -10.52 -18.60 -1.73
C TYR A 90 -9.82 -17.82 -0.60
N ALA A 91 -8.50 -17.95 -0.49
CA ALA A 91 -7.73 -17.29 0.57
C ALA A 91 -7.86 -15.76 0.49
N TYR A 92 -7.71 -15.18 -0.70
CA TYR A 92 -7.83 -13.74 -0.87
C TYR A 92 -9.26 -13.23 -0.73
N SER A 93 -10.26 -14.01 -1.16
CA SER A 93 -11.67 -13.66 -0.95
C SER A 93 -12.03 -13.68 0.53
N ALA A 94 -11.55 -14.67 1.28
CA ALA A 94 -11.75 -14.74 2.72
C ALA A 94 -11.09 -13.54 3.44
N LEU A 95 -9.86 -13.19 3.05
CA LEU A 95 -9.16 -12.02 3.58
C LEU A 95 -9.92 -10.73 3.24
N ALA A 96 -10.32 -10.55 1.97
CA ALA A 96 -11.08 -9.38 1.54
C ALA A 96 -12.40 -9.23 2.30
N PHE A 97 -13.09 -10.34 2.55
CA PHE A 97 -14.31 -10.35 3.34
C PHE A 97 -14.05 -9.93 4.80
N GLN A 98 -12.99 -10.47 5.42
CA GLN A 98 -12.60 -10.07 6.78
C GLN A 98 -12.26 -8.58 6.85
N MET A 99 -11.50 -8.07 5.86
CA MET A 99 -11.17 -6.64 5.79
C MET A 99 -12.43 -5.77 5.63
N ALA A 100 -13.38 -6.19 4.79
CA ALA A 100 -14.66 -5.50 4.63
C ALA A 100 -15.48 -5.53 5.92
N PHE A 101 -15.47 -6.65 6.65
CA PHE A 101 -16.14 -6.78 7.94
C PHE A 101 -15.55 -5.80 8.96
N PHE A 102 -14.22 -5.75 9.11
CA PHE A 102 -13.58 -4.78 10.00
C PHE A 102 -13.85 -3.35 9.59
N LYS A 103 -13.76 -3.04 8.30
CA LYS A 103 -14.07 -1.69 7.78
C LYS A 103 -15.49 -1.24 8.12
N THR A 104 -16.46 -2.16 8.09
CA THR A 104 -17.87 -1.84 8.33
C THR A 104 -18.22 -1.78 9.82
N HIS A 105 -17.71 -2.71 10.62
CA HIS A 105 -18.13 -2.87 12.01
C HIS A 105 -17.16 -2.25 13.03
N TYR A 106 -15.89 -2.03 12.63
CA TYR A 106 -14.83 -1.47 13.47
C TYR A 106 -13.98 -0.48 12.66
N PRO A 107 -14.58 0.57 12.07
CA PRO A 107 -13.91 1.46 11.14
C PRO A 107 -12.73 2.22 11.79
N ASP A 108 -12.83 2.58 13.06
CA ASP A 108 -11.77 3.20 13.85
C ASP A 108 -10.50 2.33 13.87
N VAL A 109 -10.62 1.07 14.27
CA VAL A 109 -9.50 0.12 14.30
C VAL A 109 -8.97 -0.16 12.89
N PHE A 110 -9.90 -0.32 11.92
CA PHE A 110 -9.51 -0.58 10.54
C PHE A 110 -8.67 0.56 9.98
N PHE A 111 -9.12 1.81 10.10
CA PHE A 111 -8.42 2.96 9.56
C PHE A 111 -7.14 3.30 10.33
N GLU A 112 -7.09 3.10 11.65
CA GLU A 112 -5.86 3.24 12.43
C GLU A 112 -4.74 2.34 11.88
N VAL A 113 -5.05 1.08 11.63
CA VAL A 113 -4.08 0.13 11.07
C VAL A 113 -3.71 0.50 9.62
N MET A 114 -4.70 0.76 8.77
CA MET A 114 -4.47 0.99 7.34
C MET A 114 -3.73 2.30 7.06
N LEU A 115 -3.95 3.35 7.83
CA LEU A 115 -3.23 4.63 7.70
C LEU A 115 -1.74 4.48 8.07
N ASN A 116 -1.40 3.62 9.03
CA ASN A 116 -0.01 3.34 9.38
C ASN A 116 0.78 2.68 8.23
N TYR A 117 0.11 1.95 7.34
CA TYR A 117 0.70 1.36 6.13
C TYR A 117 0.60 2.28 4.90
N SER A 118 0.08 3.47 5.09
CA SER A 118 -0.07 4.62 4.20
C SER A 118 -0.50 4.36 2.75
N ASN A 119 -1.76 4.68 2.50
CA ASN A 119 -2.19 5.03 1.15
C ASN A 119 -3.17 6.20 1.26
N VAL A 120 -2.96 7.26 0.48
CA VAL A 120 -3.87 8.42 0.39
C VAL A 120 -5.33 7.99 0.14
N GLY A 121 -5.53 6.84 -0.53
CA GLY A 121 -6.85 6.24 -0.73
C GLY A 121 -7.60 5.94 0.56
N TYR A 122 -6.91 5.52 1.62
CA TYR A 122 -7.56 5.24 2.91
C TYR A 122 -8.00 6.51 3.65
N ILE A 123 -7.31 7.63 3.45
CA ILE A 123 -7.75 8.92 3.99
C ILE A 123 -9.08 9.31 3.36
N HIS A 124 -9.18 9.22 2.03
CA HIS A 124 -10.42 9.52 1.31
C HIS A 124 -11.56 8.61 1.76
N ASP A 125 -11.30 7.32 1.91
CA ASP A 125 -12.26 6.35 2.41
C ASP A 125 -12.71 6.69 3.83
N ALA A 126 -11.78 7.03 4.73
CA ALA A 126 -12.09 7.38 6.12
C ALA A 126 -13.00 8.62 6.21
N LEU A 127 -12.79 9.62 5.36
CA LEU A 127 -13.65 10.79 5.27
C LEU A 127 -15.10 10.43 4.92
N GLN A 128 -15.34 9.36 4.15
CA GLN A 128 -16.68 8.87 3.86
C GLN A 128 -17.35 8.17 5.06
N PHE A 129 -16.58 7.78 6.07
CA PHE A 129 -17.07 7.24 7.35
C PHE A 129 -17.20 8.33 8.43
N GLU A 130 -17.36 9.59 8.03
CA GLU A 130 -17.53 10.76 8.91
C GLU A 130 -16.30 11.12 9.76
N PHE A 131 -15.14 10.49 9.53
CA PHE A 131 -13.92 10.89 10.21
C PHE A 131 -13.41 12.23 9.70
N GLN A 132 -12.86 13.03 10.58
CA GLN A 132 -12.37 14.37 10.27
C GLN A 132 -10.83 14.40 10.33
N ILE A 133 -10.21 15.15 9.42
CA ILE A 133 -8.79 15.44 9.54
C ILE A 133 -8.62 16.54 10.60
N ALA A 134 -7.83 16.25 11.62
CA ALA A 134 -7.48 17.23 12.65
C ALA A 134 -6.60 18.35 12.04
N PRO A 135 -6.71 19.57 12.52
CA PRO A 135 -5.80 20.65 12.12
C PRO A 135 -4.34 20.25 12.37
N LEU A 136 -3.48 20.68 11.46
CA LEU A 136 -2.04 20.42 11.54
C LEU A 136 -1.36 21.59 12.25
N TYR A 137 -0.96 21.42 13.51
CA TYR A 137 -0.24 22.44 14.27
C TYR A 137 1.15 21.99 14.64
N ILE A 138 2.13 22.86 14.44
CA ILE A 138 3.55 22.56 14.65
C ILE A 138 3.85 22.04 16.06
N ASN A 139 3.10 22.52 17.06
CA ASN A 139 3.29 22.15 18.45
C ASN A 139 2.61 20.82 18.85
N THR A 140 1.69 20.30 18.05
CA THR A 140 0.89 19.12 18.41
C THR A 140 0.96 17.98 17.39
N ILE A 141 1.37 18.27 16.14
CA ILE A 141 1.44 17.26 15.07
C ILE A 141 2.31 16.05 15.49
N PRO A 142 1.80 14.79 15.38
CA PRO A 142 2.59 13.61 15.72
C PRO A 142 3.65 13.30 14.65
N TYR A 143 4.57 12.39 14.96
CA TYR A 143 5.52 11.89 13.95
C TYR A 143 4.85 10.90 12.96
N HIS A 144 4.10 9.94 13.48
CA HIS A 144 3.28 9.01 12.69
C HIS A 144 1.83 9.49 12.65
N ASP A 145 1.13 9.07 11.61
CA ASP A 145 -0.32 9.27 11.58
C ASP A 145 -0.95 8.60 12.80
N LYS A 146 -1.89 9.27 13.41
CA LYS A 146 -2.61 8.78 14.59
C LYS A 146 -4.10 8.88 14.34
N PHE A 147 -4.81 7.84 14.73
CA PHE A 147 -6.25 7.83 14.75
C PHE A 147 -6.73 7.92 16.20
N GLU A 148 -7.58 8.86 16.50
CA GLU A 148 -8.10 9.02 17.85
C GLU A 148 -9.56 9.48 17.81
N LYS A 149 -10.45 8.63 18.32
CA LYS A 149 -11.91 8.79 18.27
C LYS A 149 -12.40 8.92 16.82
N ASP A 150 -12.82 10.12 16.41
CA ASP A 150 -13.34 10.46 15.09
C ASP A 150 -12.38 11.29 14.24
N LYS A 151 -11.11 11.44 14.70
CA LYS A 151 -10.12 12.32 14.07
C LYS A 151 -8.89 11.59 13.59
N ILE A 152 -8.45 11.97 12.39
CA ILE A 152 -7.20 11.57 11.78
C ILE A 152 -6.18 12.67 12.00
N TYR A 153 -5.14 12.38 12.76
CA TYR A 153 -3.99 13.24 12.96
C TYR A 153 -2.90 12.81 11.98
N MET A 154 -2.72 13.60 10.93
CA MET A 154 -1.64 13.36 9.96
C MET A 154 -0.30 13.62 10.62
N GLY A 155 0.68 12.73 10.39
CA GLY A 155 2.01 12.82 10.98
C GLY A 155 3.02 13.54 10.11
N LEU A 156 4.09 14.07 10.73
CA LEU A 156 5.21 14.69 10.02
C LEU A 156 5.85 13.75 8.99
N LYS A 157 5.86 12.44 9.26
CA LYS A 157 6.41 11.42 8.36
C LYS A 157 5.76 11.40 6.97
N THR A 158 4.50 11.79 6.87
CA THR A 158 3.74 11.77 5.61
C THR A 158 3.94 13.03 4.78
N ILE A 159 4.56 14.07 5.34
CA ILE A 159 4.84 15.34 4.64
C ILE A 159 5.97 15.10 3.63
N LYS A 160 5.61 15.20 2.35
CA LYS A 160 6.56 15.00 1.25
C LYS A 160 7.67 16.07 1.28
N GLY A 161 8.92 15.63 1.24
CA GLY A 161 10.10 16.50 1.27
C GLY A 161 10.63 16.82 2.67
N LEU A 162 9.93 16.43 3.74
CA LEU A 162 10.42 16.56 5.09
C LEU A 162 11.34 15.39 5.45
N SER A 163 12.59 15.68 5.85
CA SER A 163 13.52 14.63 6.30
C SER A 163 13.15 14.13 7.70
N LYS A 164 13.50 12.87 7.98
CA LYS A 164 13.27 12.26 9.30
C LYS A 164 13.91 13.10 10.42
N ASP A 165 15.15 13.51 10.23
CA ASP A 165 15.91 14.24 11.25
C ASP A 165 15.31 15.61 11.51
N PHE A 166 14.79 16.29 10.48
CA PHE A 166 14.09 17.55 10.66
C PHE A 166 12.76 17.37 11.40
N ALA A 167 12.00 16.34 11.07
CA ALA A 167 10.76 16.02 11.78
C ALA A 167 11.01 15.70 13.27
N ILE A 168 12.07 14.93 13.58
CA ILE A 168 12.47 14.66 14.96
C ILE A 168 12.88 15.94 15.67
N TRP A 169 13.70 16.77 15.03
CA TRP A 169 14.10 18.07 15.59
C TRP A 169 12.89 18.95 15.94
N ILE A 170 11.88 19.01 15.06
CA ILE A 170 10.64 19.74 15.35
C ILE A 170 10.00 19.22 16.64
N ILE A 171 9.88 17.90 16.79
CA ILE A 171 9.23 17.28 17.95
C ILE A 171 10.00 17.56 19.25
N GLU A 172 11.31 17.46 19.23
CA GLU A 172 12.18 17.61 20.40
C GLU A 172 12.31 19.07 20.88
N ASN A 173 12.07 20.04 19.98
CA ASN A 173 12.26 21.46 20.28
C ASN A 173 10.96 22.24 20.55
N ARG A 174 9.83 21.57 20.67
CA ARG A 174 8.54 22.18 21.07
C ARG A 174 8.56 22.63 22.52
N PRO A 175 7.71 23.58 22.93
CA PRO A 175 6.80 24.36 22.07
C PRO A 175 7.52 25.54 21.38
N PHE A 176 6.97 25.95 20.23
CA PHE A 176 7.31 27.19 19.54
C PHE A 176 6.22 28.22 19.82
N ILE A 177 6.62 29.40 20.28
CA ILE A 177 5.69 30.45 20.73
C ILE A 177 5.27 31.35 19.59
N THR A 178 6.22 31.71 18.70
CA THR A 178 5.99 32.49 17.49
C THR A 178 6.72 31.85 16.32
N PHE A 179 6.44 32.31 15.11
CA PHE A 179 7.18 31.85 13.94
C PHE A 179 8.63 32.29 13.96
N GLU A 180 8.90 33.48 14.50
CA GLU A 180 10.26 34.01 14.72
C GLU A 180 11.04 33.13 15.72
N ASP A 181 10.41 32.70 16.83
CA ASP A 181 11.02 31.76 17.79
C ASP A 181 11.41 30.45 17.10
N PHE A 182 10.53 29.91 16.25
CA PHE A 182 10.85 28.71 15.46
C PHE A 182 12.07 28.95 14.56
N ILE A 183 12.13 30.06 13.81
CA ILE A 183 13.22 30.37 12.88
C ILE A 183 14.54 30.61 13.62
N LEU A 184 14.53 31.32 14.76
CA LEU A 184 15.73 31.55 15.55
C LEU A 184 16.35 30.25 16.07
N ARG A 185 15.53 29.31 16.49
CA ARG A 185 15.96 28.01 17.00
C ARG A 185 16.28 27.00 15.89
N LEU A 186 15.81 27.24 14.65
CA LEU A 186 15.97 26.34 13.52
C LEU A 186 17.46 26.17 13.15
N PRO A 187 18.00 24.93 13.08
CA PRO A 187 19.37 24.70 12.62
C PRO A 187 19.59 25.23 11.21
N HIS A 188 20.77 25.80 10.95
CA HIS A 188 21.14 26.41 9.67
C HIS A 188 20.88 25.49 8.46
N GLN A 189 21.15 24.19 8.60
CA GLN A 189 20.94 23.19 7.54
C GLN A 189 19.49 23.08 7.07
N TYR A 190 18.50 23.43 7.90
CA TYR A 190 17.07 23.41 7.60
C TYR A 190 16.50 24.78 7.22
N ARG A 191 17.29 25.87 7.28
CA ARG A 191 16.89 27.21 6.85
C ARG A 191 16.87 27.31 5.33
N LYS A 192 15.96 26.55 4.69
CA LYS A 192 15.77 26.50 3.24
C LYS A 192 14.29 26.66 2.93
N LYS A 193 13.98 27.56 2.00
CA LYS A 193 12.60 27.85 1.58
C LYS A 193 11.87 26.58 1.14
N GLU A 194 12.55 25.72 0.38
CA GLU A 194 11.99 24.47 -0.15
C GLU A 194 11.59 23.49 0.95
N GLN A 195 12.23 23.54 2.10
CA GLN A 195 11.91 22.69 3.26
C GLN A 195 10.76 23.23 4.10
N LEU A 196 10.66 24.56 4.23
CA LEU A 196 9.63 25.18 5.06
C LEU A 196 8.33 25.43 4.30
N LEU A 197 8.40 25.66 3.00
CA LEU A 197 7.22 25.97 2.19
C LEU A 197 6.10 24.93 2.31
N PRO A 198 6.36 23.59 2.24
CA PRO A 198 5.32 22.59 2.45
C PRO A 198 4.66 22.68 3.84
N LEU A 199 5.43 22.94 4.88
CA LEU A 199 4.92 23.07 6.26
C LEU A 199 4.01 24.30 6.39
N ILE A 200 4.43 25.44 5.80
CA ILE A 200 3.65 26.68 5.78
C ILE A 200 2.35 26.48 4.98
N GLN A 201 2.43 25.89 3.80
CA GLN A 201 1.26 25.64 2.94
C GLN A 201 0.24 24.70 3.58
N LEU A 202 0.69 23.70 4.30
CA LEU A 202 -0.17 22.79 5.06
C LEU A 202 -0.76 23.42 6.32
N GLY A 203 -0.32 24.61 6.72
CA GLY A 203 -0.87 25.33 7.86
C GLY A 203 -0.30 24.93 9.22
N LEU A 204 0.87 24.28 9.26
CA LEU A 204 1.47 23.87 10.53
C LEU A 204 1.72 25.02 11.49
N PHE A 205 1.89 26.21 10.98
CA PHE A 205 2.19 27.41 11.77
C PHE A 205 0.95 28.28 12.08
N ASP A 206 -0.25 27.90 11.60
CA ASP A 206 -1.45 28.74 11.71
C ASP A 206 -1.85 29.06 13.15
N GLU A 207 -1.46 28.24 14.11
CA GLU A 207 -1.70 28.47 15.54
C GLU A 207 -0.83 29.62 16.10
N ILE A 208 0.38 29.81 15.56
CA ILE A 208 1.35 30.80 16.03
C ILE A 208 1.52 31.99 15.08
N GLU A 209 1.25 31.85 13.80
CA GLU A 209 1.13 32.89 12.78
C GLU A 209 0.20 32.45 11.66
N SER A 210 -1.01 32.96 11.66
CA SER A 210 -2.05 32.56 10.72
C SER A 210 -1.88 33.13 9.29
N ASN A 211 -1.09 34.17 9.13
CA ASN A 211 -0.86 34.79 7.84
C ASN A 211 0.27 34.11 7.07
N ARG A 212 -0.05 32.99 6.41
CA ARG A 212 0.90 32.20 5.61
C ARG A 212 1.60 33.04 4.53
N LYS A 213 0.91 34.00 3.91
CA LYS A 213 1.49 34.89 2.90
C LYS A 213 2.58 35.75 3.51
N LYS A 214 2.33 36.37 4.67
CA LYS A 214 3.31 37.16 5.43
C LYS A 214 4.56 36.33 5.75
N ILE A 215 4.37 35.06 6.17
CA ILE A 215 5.50 34.16 6.43
C ILE A 215 6.34 33.95 5.16
N VAL A 216 5.71 33.58 4.05
CA VAL A 216 6.42 33.27 2.79
C VAL A 216 7.17 34.48 2.24
N GLU A 217 6.57 35.70 2.29
CA GLU A 217 7.16 36.93 1.79
C GLU A 217 8.36 37.39 2.63
N ASN A 218 8.39 37.07 3.91
CA ASN A 218 9.44 37.49 4.83
C ASN A 218 10.47 36.41 5.18
N LEU A 219 10.32 35.21 4.64
CA LEU A 219 11.08 34.02 5.07
C LEU A 219 12.61 34.23 4.93
N GLU A 220 13.06 34.77 3.80
CA GLU A 220 14.48 35.00 3.55
C GLU A 220 15.07 36.08 4.47
N ASN A 221 14.32 37.15 4.76
CA ASN A 221 14.72 38.17 5.71
C ASN A 221 14.84 37.58 7.12
N LEU A 222 13.95 36.69 7.50
CA LEU A 222 14.00 36.01 8.79
C LEU A 222 15.21 35.06 8.88
N PHE A 223 15.63 34.41 7.81
CA PHE A 223 16.86 33.63 7.81
C PHE A 223 18.11 34.50 8.03
N VAL A 224 18.21 35.62 7.32
CA VAL A 224 19.30 36.58 7.49
C VAL A 224 19.33 37.11 8.92
N PHE A 225 18.18 37.45 9.45
CA PHE A 225 18.06 37.91 10.86
C PHE A 225 18.51 36.81 11.83
N ALA A 226 18.10 35.56 11.63
CA ALA A 226 18.50 34.45 12.49
C ALA A 226 20.00 34.14 12.42
N GLU A 227 20.65 34.35 11.29
CA GLU A 227 22.09 34.21 11.15
C GLU A 227 22.84 35.31 11.90
N ALA A 228 22.42 36.56 11.72
CA ALA A 228 23.01 37.71 12.44
C ALA A 228 22.86 37.58 13.96
N PHE A 229 21.68 37.13 14.42
CA PHE A 229 21.39 36.93 15.83
C PHE A 229 22.20 35.78 16.43
N GLY A 230 22.35 34.66 15.70
CA GLY A 230 23.17 33.53 16.11
C GLY A 230 24.65 33.86 16.24
N THR A 231 25.18 34.70 15.35
CA THR A 231 26.58 35.19 15.42
C THR A 231 26.80 36.08 16.63
N PHE A 232 25.85 36.96 16.92
CA PHE A 232 25.93 37.88 18.08
C PHE A 232 26.02 37.12 19.40
N PHE A 233 25.17 36.12 19.61
CA PHE A 233 25.22 35.31 20.84
C PHE A 233 26.43 34.38 20.92
N ALA A 234 26.95 33.91 19.79
CA ALA A 234 28.18 33.13 19.78
C ALA A 234 29.40 33.96 20.22
N GLU A 235 29.45 35.24 19.82
CA GLU A 235 30.49 36.16 20.24
C GLU A 235 30.38 36.56 21.72
N GLU A 236 29.17 36.81 22.24
CA GLU A 236 28.96 37.03 23.67
C GLU A 236 29.32 35.82 24.53
N ALA A 237 28.88 34.63 24.13
CA ALA A 237 29.19 33.39 24.84
C ALA A 237 30.71 33.09 24.86
N TYR A 238 31.45 33.53 23.84
CA TYR A 238 32.90 33.44 23.81
C TYR A 238 33.57 34.43 24.76
N SER A 239 33.04 35.66 24.88
CA SER A 239 33.55 36.67 25.77
C SER A 239 33.39 36.30 27.25
N TRP A 240 32.33 35.61 27.64
CA TRP A 240 32.08 35.15 29.02
C TRP A 240 32.94 33.96 29.45
N LYS A 241 33.57 33.22 28.53
CA LYS A 241 34.48 32.11 28.85
C LYS A 241 35.92 32.52 29.07
N HIS A 242 36.25 33.80 28.88
CA HIS A 242 37.60 34.32 28.97
C HIS A 242 37.72 35.49 29.96
N VAL A 243 36.72 35.69 30.83
CA VAL A 243 36.76 36.53 32.05
C VAL A 243 36.67 35.62 33.26
#